data_2c858f30714a9b086ced1528d3aef9dd
#
_entry.id   2c858f30714a9b086ced1528d3aef9dd
#
_cell.length_a   1.000
_cell.length_b   1.000
_cell.length_c   1.000
_cell.angle_alpha   90.00
_cell.angle_beta   90.00
_cell.angle_gamma   90.00
#
_symmetry.space_group_name_H-M   'P 1'
#
loop_
_entity.id
_entity.type
_entity.pdbx_description
1 polymer ?
#
loop_
_entity_poly.entity_id
_entity_poly.type
_entity_poly.pdbx_seq_one_letter_code
_entity_poly.pdbx_strand_id
1 'polypeptide(L)'
;MASRSRAAFATLFACVAAAQSGHGVFRIQPLRPVPELRAEALAAKPPAEHGSFRPSDLVDLGSLDPLIKLEIRYATSNNFLSTPVYSSARAFLQRPAAEALLRAHREFLKRGYGLLIFDGYRPWYVTKIFWDATPPDKHEFVADPAAGSRHNRGCAVDLSLYDLKTGRELEMPGGYDEMSERSYPKYAGGTADQRARRDLLRREMEKQRFTVFPSEWWHFDYRDWRSYAIQNVPFEEIGAGRAADR
;
A
#
# COMPACT_ATOMS: atom_id res chain seq x y z
N MET A 1 -12.56 5.90 66.07
CA MET A 1 -12.90 4.96 64.99
C MET A 1 -13.07 5.73 63.70
N ALA A 2 -12.04 5.74 62.85
CA ALA A 2 -12.06 6.48 61.59
C ALA A 2 -12.14 5.49 60.44
N SER A 3 -13.27 5.52 59.71
CA SER A 3 -13.53 4.73 58.51
C SER A 3 -12.81 5.33 57.32
N ARG A 4 -11.89 4.60 56.71
CA ARG A 4 -11.22 4.99 55.46
C ARG A 4 -11.98 4.35 54.29
N SER A 5 -12.71 5.22 53.52
CA SER A 5 -13.29 4.84 52.23
C SER A 5 -12.19 4.66 51.17
N ARG A 6 -12.10 3.47 50.56
CA ARG A 6 -11.24 3.21 49.39
C ARG A 6 -12.04 3.51 48.14
N ALA A 7 -11.66 4.55 47.40
CA ALA A 7 -12.17 4.79 46.06
C ALA A 7 -11.48 3.82 45.10
N ALA A 8 -12.26 2.98 44.40
CA ALA A 8 -11.79 2.15 43.32
C ALA A 8 -11.80 2.95 42.01
N PHE A 9 -10.62 3.16 41.45
CA PHE A 9 -10.48 3.68 40.10
C PHE A 9 -10.76 2.55 39.09
N ALA A 10 -11.87 2.62 38.39
CA ALA A 10 -12.18 1.76 37.25
C ALA A 10 -11.50 2.36 35.99
N THR A 11 -10.46 1.71 35.51
CA THR A 11 -9.80 2.04 34.26
C THR A 11 -10.66 1.53 33.10
N LEU A 12 -11.35 2.43 32.41
CA LEU A 12 -12.05 2.12 31.16
C LEU A 12 -11.01 1.86 30.07
N PHE A 13 -10.82 0.61 29.68
CA PHE A 13 -10.18 0.24 28.45
C PHE A 13 -11.16 0.53 27.28
N ALA A 14 -10.94 1.62 26.57
CA ALA A 14 -11.62 1.86 25.31
C ALA A 14 -11.06 0.89 24.26
N CYS A 15 -11.83 -0.17 23.97
CA CYS A 15 -11.61 -0.98 22.76
C CYS A 15 -11.84 -0.09 21.54
N VAL A 16 -10.77 0.34 20.89
CA VAL A 16 -10.86 0.93 19.55
C VAL A 16 -11.21 -0.21 18.58
N ALA A 17 -12.50 -0.37 18.30
CA ALA A 17 -12.95 -1.24 17.22
C ALA A 17 -12.45 -0.64 15.90
N ALA A 18 -11.52 -1.33 15.23
CA ALA A 18 -11.14 -1.01 13.87
C ALA A 18 -12.41 -1.11 13.00
N ALA A 19 -12.83 0.01 12.43
CA ALA A 19 -13.98 0.06 11.55
C ALA A 19 -13.60 -0.67 10.25
N GLN A 20 -14.19 -1.84 10.04
CA GLN A 20 -14.05 -2.61 8.81
C GLN A 20 -14.61 -1.79 7.65
N SER A 21 -13.85 -1.69 6.54
CA SER A 21 -14.36 -1.22 5.25
C SER A 21 -15.59 -2.05 4.87
N GLY A 22 -16.60 -1.43 4.25
CA GLY A 22 -17.86 -2.09 3.88
C GLY A 22 -17.71 -3.23 2.87
N HIS A 23 -16.50 -3.46 2.34
CA HIS A 23 -16.13 -4.62 1.51
C HIS A 23 -15.31 -5.59 2.34
N GLY A 24 -15.73 -6.87 2.37
CA GLY A 24 -14.90 -7.94 2.95
C GLY A 24 -13.54 -8.01 2.25
N VAL A 25 -12.51 -8.47 2.96
CA VAL A 25 -11.18 -8.66 2.37
C VAL A 25 -11.25 -9.74 1.30
N PHE A 26 -10.88 -9.39 0.07
CA PHE A 26 -10.75 -10.37 -1.01
C PHE A 26 -9.62 -11.36 -0.67
N ARG A 27 -9.83 -12.64 -0.98
CA ARG A 27 -8.87 -13.72 -0.69
C ARG A 27 -8.85 -14.72 -1.84
N ILE A 28 -7.64 -15.21 -2.14
CA ILE A 28 -7.45 -16.36 -3.01
C ILE A 28 -7.10 -17.59 -2.17
N GLN A 29 -7.21 -18.76 -2.78
CA GLN A 29 -6.52 -19.95 -2.33
C GLN A 29 -5.16 -19.98 -3.03
N PRO A 30 -4.02 -19.78 -2.31
CA PRO A 30 -2.70 -19.83 -2.92
C PRO A 30 -2.44 -21.18 -3.58
N LEU A 31 -1.80 -21.19 -4.74
CA LEU A 31 -1.45 -22.44 -5.48
C LEU A 31 -0.53 -23.35 -4.68
N ARG A 32 0.31 -22.76 -3.80
CA ARG A 32 1.24 -23.46 -2.92
C ARG A 32 1.33 -22.74 -1.56
N PRO A 33 1.80 -23.41 -0.51
CA PRO A 33 1.98 -22.77 0.80
C PRO A 33 2.88 -21.52 0.71
N VAL A 34 2.39 -20.39 1.22
CA VAL A 34 3.12 -19.10 1.16
C VAL A 34 4.51 -19.17 1.80
N PRO A 35 4.75 -19.91 2.92
CA PRO A 35 6.10 -20.06 3.47
C PRO A 35 7.10 -20.72 2.51
N GLU A 36 6.69 -21.70 1.72
CA GLU A 36 7.52 -22.35 0.70
C GLU A 36 7.87 -21.37 -0.42
N LEU A 37 6.85 -20.69 -0.96
CA LEU A 37 7.02 -19.66 -1.99
C LEU A 37 7.95 -18.54 -1.53
N ARG A 38 7.86 -18.15 -0.24
CA ARG A 38 8.75 -17.15 0.35
C ARG A 38 10.20 -17.63 0.38
N ALA A 39 10.46 -18.87 0.78
CA ALA A 39 11.82 -19.43 0.81
C ALA A 39 12.45 -19.44 -0.59
N GLU A 40 11.70 -19.87 -1.60
CA GLU A 40 12.13 -19.87 -2.99
C GLU A 40 12.37 -18.44 -3.53
N ALA A 41 11.45 -17.51 -3.24
CA ALA A 41 11.57 -16.14 -3.70
C ALA A 41 12.76 -15.40 -3.09
N LEU A 42 13.09 -15.68 -1.82
CA LEU A 42 14.27 -15.12 -1.15
C LEU A 42 15.59 -15.69 -1.71
N ALA A 43 15.59 -16.94 -2.19
CA ALA A 43 16.75 -17.57 -2.85
C ALA A 43 16.91 -17.12 -4.31
N ALA A 44 15.86 -16.59 -4.93
CA ALA A 44 15.86 -16.15 -6.33
C ALA A 44 16.48 -14.72 -6.46
N LYS A 45 16.82 -14.37 -7.70
CA LYS A 45 17.35 -13.04 -8.03
C LYS A 45 16.38 -12.30 -8.94
N PRO A 46 16.26 -10.97 -8.79
CA PRO A 46 15.55 -10.14 -9.74
C PRO A 46 16.10 -10.30 -11.17
N PRO A 47 15.30 -10.00 -12.20
CA PRO A 47 15.79 -9.95 -13.57
C PRO A 47 16.92 -8.94 -13.69
N ALA A 48 17.93 -9.28 -14.50
CA ALA A 48 19.00 -8.34 -14.82
C ALA A 48 18.46 -7.19 -15.68
N GLU A 49 18.76 -5.97 -15.29
CA GLU A 49 18.41 -4.77 -16.06
C GLU A 49 19.66 -4.11 -16.63
N HIS A 50 19.54 -3.57 -17.84
CA HIS A 50 20.60 -2.84 -18.51
C HIS A 50 20.19 -1.37 -18.68
N GLY A 51 21.13 -0.45 -18.46
CA GLY A 51 20.90 0.99 -18.61
C GLY A 51 21.45 1.80 -17.43
N SER A 52 21.20 3.11 -17.49
CA SER A 52 21.56 4.01 -16.41
C SER A 52 20.34 4.28 -15.55
N PHE A 53 20.44 4.00 -14.27
CA PHE A 53 19.41 4.26 -13.29
C PHE A 53 19.85 5.31 -12.29
N ARG A 54 18.88 6.06 -11.77
CA ARG A 54 19.12 6.98 -10.65
C ARG A 54 19.42 6.18 -9.38
N PRO A 55 20.28 6.70 -8.49
CA PRO A 55 20.42 6.15 -7.15
C PRO A 55 19.09 6.08 -6.43
N SER A 56 18.89 5.02 -5.65
CA SER A 56 17.68 4.89 -4.82
C SER A 56 17.72 5.88 -3.66
N ASP A 57 16.61 6.58 -3.46
CA ASP A 57 16.37 7.49 -2.32
C ASP A 57 14.97 7.28 -1.78
N LEU A 58 14.76 6.14 -1.12
CA LEU A 58 13.50 5.74 -0.52
C LEU A 58 13.22 6.56 0.75
N VAL A 59 12.05 7.20 0.78
CA VAL A 59 11.53 8.01 1.88
C VAL A 59 10.40 7.28 2.56
N ASP A 60 10.43 7.20 3.88
CA ASP A 60 9.34 6.61 4.69
C ASP A 60 8.12 7.54 4.68
N LEU A 61 7.00 7.04 4.18
CA LEU A 61 5.77 7.81 4.03
C LEU A 61 5.12 8.17 5.37
N GLY A 62 5.29 7.33 6.39
CA GLY A 62 4.79 7.59 7.73
C GLY A 62 5.48 8.78 8.42
N SER A 63 6.64 9.20 7.92
CA SER A 63 7.38 10.37 8.45
C SER A 63 7.04 11.69 7.76
N LEU A 64 6.25 11.68 6.68
CA LEU A 64 5.98 12.87 5.87
C LEU A 64 4.96 13.81 6.48
N ASP A 65 3.88 13.25 7.04
CA ASP A 65 2.78 13.99 7.64
C ASP A 65 2.02 13.06 8.60
N PRO A 66 1.70 13.50 9.83
CA PRO A 66 0.99 12.67 10.81
C PRO A 66 -0.44 12.30 10.41
N LEU A 67 -1.01 12.98 9.42
CA LEU A 67 -2.33 12.67 8.84
C LEU A 67 -2.27 11.71 7.66
N ILE A 68 -1.08 11.22 7.28
CA ILE A 68 -0.96 10.06 6.38
C ILE A 68 -1.10 8.80 7.22
N LYS A 69 -2.16 8.03 7.00
CA LYS A 69 -2.35 6.74 7.66
C LYS A 69 -1.73 5.61 6.85
N LEU A 70 -1.07 4.69 7.55
CA LEU A 70 -0.55 3.45 6.97
C LEU A 70 -1.45 2.28 7.40
N GLU A 71 -2.06 1.59 6.46
CA GLU A 71 -2.77 0.33 6.65
C GLU A 71 -2.11 -0.75 5.78
N ILE A 72 -0.85 -1.07 6.11
CA ILE A 72 -0.02 -1.98 5.33
C ILE A 72 -0.51 -3.42 5.53
N ARG A 73 -1.50 -3.83 4.71
CA ARG A 73 -2.18 -5.12 4.86
C ARG A 73 -1.24 -6.30 4.68
N TYR A 74 -0.21 -6.16 3.85
CA TYR A 74 0.80 -7.20 3.62
C TYR A 74 1.71 -7.49 4.82
N ALA A 75 1.72 -6.62 5.84
CA ALA A 75 2.35 -6.89 7.13
C ALA A 75 1.47 -7.68 8.10
N THR A 76 0.24 -8.01 7.71
CA THR A 76 -0.76 -8.73 8.50
C THR A 76 -1.36 -9.88 7.68
N SER A 77 -2.24 -10.68 8.29
CA SER A 77 -3.05 -11.67 7.58
C SER A 77 -4.28 -11.06 6.85
N ASN A 78 -4.47 -9.72 6.96
CA ASN A 78 -5.58 -9.01 6.33
C ASN A 78 -5.26 -8.62 4.86
N ASN A 79 -4.86 -9.59 4.05
CA ASN A 79 -4.51 -9.44 2.64
C ASN A 79 -5.04 -10.62 1.82
N PHE A 80 -4.91 -10.58 0.50
CA PHE A 80 -5.47 -11.58 -0.40
C PHE A 80 -4.84 -12.98 -0.26
N LEU A 81 -3.62 -13.09 0.32
CA LEU A 81 -2.97 -14.38 0.62
C LEU A 81 -3.30 -14.92 2.02
N SER A 82 -4.01 -14.16 2.86
CA SER A 82 -4.29 -14.50 4.26
C SER A 82 -3.05 -14.72 5.14
N THR A 83 -1.87 -14.26 4.70
CA THR A 83 -0.57 -14.51 5.34
C THR A 83 0.31 -13.26 5.22
N PRO A 84 0.99 -12.81 6.29
CA PRO A 84 1.94 -11.73 6.21
C PRO A 84 3.10 -12.06 5.28
N VAL A 85 3.44 -11.14 4.38
CA VAL A 85 4.60 -11.24 3.46
C VAL A 85 5.61 -10.12 3.68
N TYR A 86 5.22 -9.03 4.36
CA TYR A 86 6.12 -7.98 4.83
C TYR A 86 6.55 -8.23 6.28
N SER A 87 7.76 -7.80 6.61
CA SER A 87 8.33 -7.88 7.96
C SER A 87 7.91 -6.73 8.86
N SER A 88 7.44 -5.61 8.27
CA SER A 88 7.01 -4.43 9.01
C SER A 88 5.92 -3.65 8.28
N ALA A 89 5.10 -2.92 9.05
CA ALA A 89 4.01 -2.08 8.53
C ALA A 89 4.54 -0.68 8.12
N ARG A 90 5.51 -0.64 7.21
CA ARG A 90 6.11 0.58 6.68
C ARG A 90 5.85 0.71 5.18
N ALA A 91 5.84 1.93 4.68
CA ALA A 91 5.71 2.22 3.25
C ALA A 91 6.76 3.24 2.83
N PHE A 92 7.35 3.04 1.66
CA PHE A 92 8.39 3.91 1.13
C PHE A 92 8.11 4.26 -0.32
N LEU A 93 8.55 5.44 -0.75
CA LEU A 93 8.62 5.83 -2.16
C LEU A 93 9.96 6.52 -2.44
N GLN A 94 10.38 6.51 -3.70
CA GLN A 94 11.47 7.39 -4.16
C GLN A 94 11.10 8.83 -3.85
N ARG A 95 12.08 9.65 -3.41
CA ARG A 95 11.84 11.02 -2.96
C ARG A 95 10.97 11.86 -3.89
N PRO A 96 11.16 11.90 -5.23
CA PRO A 96 10.29 12.70 -6.09
C PRO A 96 8.84 12.23 -6.10
N ALA A 97 8.60 10.92 -5.96
CA ALA A 97 7.25 10.35 -5.86
C ALA A 97 6.62 10.66 -4.49
N ALA A 98 7.40 10.54 -3.39
CA ALA A 98 6.96 10.89 -2.04
C ALA A 98 6.58 12.37 -1.92
N GLU A 99 7.36 13.28 -2.49
CA GLU A 99 7.04 14.71 -2.53
C GLU A 99 5.79 15.01 -3.36
N ALA A 100 5.60 14.31 -4.48
CA ALA A 100 4.39 14.42 -5.28
C ALA A 100 3.15 13.91 -4.52
N LEU A 101 3.28 12.80 -3.80
CA LEU A 101 2.23 12.27 -2.93
C LEU A 101 1.86 13.26 -1.81
N LEU A 102 2.85 13.89 -1.19
CA LEU A 102 2.63 14.89 -0.15
C LEU A 102 1.88 16.13 -0.70
N ARG A 103 2.14 16.54 -1.95
CA ARG A 103 1.36 17.60 -2.59
C ARG A 103 -0.09 17.18 -2.82
N ALA A 104 -0.34 15.94 -3.29
CA ALA A 104 -1.70 15.40 -3.42
C ALA A 104 -2.41 15.36 -2.05
N HIS A 105 -1.70 14.89 -1.01
CA HIS A 105 -2.21 14.83 0.36
C HIS A 105 -2.73 16.18 0.84
N ARG A 106 -1.97 17.26 0.64
CA ARG A 106 -2.39 18.63 1.01
C ARG A 106 -3.67 19.07 0.32
N GLU A 107 -3.92 18.65 -0.91
CA GLU A 107 -5.17 18.95 -1.63
C GLU A 107 -6.37 18.15 -1.09
N PHE A 108 -6.15 16.92 -0.63
CA PHE A 108 -7.19 16.13 0.04
C PHE A 108 -7.54 16.69 1.42
N LEU A 109 -6.55 17.15 2.20
CA LEU A 109 -6.79 17.78 3.50
C LEU A 109 -7.72 18.97 3.41
N LYS A 110 -7.61 19.84 2.37
CA LYS A 110 -8.52 20.97 2.12
C LYS A 110 -9.97 20.54 1.92
N ARG A 111 -10.19 19.28 1.57
CA ARG A 111 -11.51 18.67 1.32
C ARG A 111 -12.03 17.84 2.50
N GLY A 112 -11.28 17.79 3.60
CA GLY A 112 -11.63 17.00 4.78
C GLY A 112 -11.24 15.50 4.67
N TYR A 113 -10.32 15.15 3.77
CA TYR A 113 -9.86 13.78 3.58
C TYR A 113 -8.36 13.65 3.85
N GLY A 114 -7.94 12.51 4.39
CA GLY A 114 -6.54 12.12 4.53
C GLY A 114 -6.23 10.92 3.63
N LEU A 115 -4.93 10.69 3.37
CA LEU A 115 -4.48 9.51 2.63
C LEU A 115 -4.42 8.29 3.55
N LEU A 116 -4.88 7.15 3.04
CA LEU A 116 -4.75 5.82 3.61
C LEU A 116 -3.89 4.97 2.68
N ILE A 117 -2.65 4.68 3.07
CA ILE A 117 -1.67 3.98 2.25
C ILE A 117 -1.74 2.48 2.55
N PHE A 118 -1.88 1.66 1.51
CA PHE A 118 -1.90 0.20 1.58
C PHE A 118 -0.56 -0.42 1.22
N ASP A 119 0.16 0.14 0.21
CA ASP A 119 1.48 -0.31 -0.23
C ASP A 119 2.29 0.84 -0.87
N GLY A 120 3.61 0.67 -0.88
CA GLY A 120 4.55 1.56 -1.54
C GLY A 120 5.66 0.76 -2.22
N TYR A 121 6.93 1.02 -1.88
CA TYR A 121 8.02 0.16 -2.31
C TYR A 121 7.77 -1.27 -1.83
N ARG A 122 7.89 -2.21 -2.75
CA ARG A 122 7.75 -3.66 -2.54
C ARG A 122 9.05 -4.34 -2.98
N PRO A 123 9.78 -5.03 -2.10
CA PRO A 123 10.92 -5.84 -2.51
C PRO A 123 10.51 -6.84 -3.60
N TRP A 124 11.36 -7.07 -4.59
CA TRP A 124 11.04 -7.92 -5.73
C TRP A 124 10.63 -9.35 -5.32
N TYR A 125 11.25 -9.92 -4.28
CA TYR A 125 10.88 -11.26 -3.80
C TYR A 125 9.40 -11.37 -3.42
N VAL A 126 8.78 -10.28 -2.96
CA VAL A 126 7.34 -10.28 -2.64
C VAL A 126 6.49 -10.30 -3.91
N THR A 127 6.89 -9.58 -4.96
CA THR A 127 6.23 -9.65 -6.27
C THR A 127 6.26 -11.10 -6.81
N LYS A 128 7.38 -11.79 -6.63
CA LYS A 128 7.50 -13.20 -7.00
C LYS A 128 6.55 -14.09 -6.17
N ILE A 129 6.44 -13.86 -4.86
CA ILE A 129 5.47 -14.60 -4.02
C ILE A 129 4.04 -14.40 -4.55
N PHE A 130 3.66 -13.16 -4.86
CA PHE A 130 2.32 -12.84 -5.35
C PHE A 130 2.01 -13.58 -6.65
N TRP A 131 2.93 -13.55 -7.60
CA TRP A 131 2.78 -14.25 -8.88
C TRP A 131 2.66 -15.76 -8.71
N ASP A 132 3.59 -16.37 -7.99
CA ASP A 132 3.64 -17.83 -7.81
C ASP A 132 2.47 -18.36 -6.96
N ALA A 133 1.88 -17.54 -6.10
CA ALA A 133 0.72 -17.90 -5.29
C ALA A 133 -0.60 -17.75 -6.03
N THR A 134 -0.67 -16.88 -7.06
CA THR A 134 -1.91 -16.49 -7.71
C THR A 134 -2.26 -17.44 -8.85
N PRO A 135 -3.52 -17.92 -8.95
CA PRO A 135 -3.97 -18.71 -10.10
C PRO A 135 -3.80 -17.96 -11.43
N PRO A 136 -3.46 -18.67 -12.54
CA PRO A 136 -3.15 -18.03 -13.83
C PRO A 136 -4.27 -17.15 -14.39
N ASP A 137 -5.53 -17.49 -14.13
CA ASP A 137 -6.71 -16.70 -14.54
C ASP A 137 -6.86 -15.36 -13.80
N LYS A 138 -6.01 -15.10 -12.78
CA LYS A 138 -5.93 -13.88 -11.99
C LYS A 138 -4.62 -13.11 -12.19
N HIS A 139 -3.73 -13.56 -13.07
CA HIS A 139 -2.42 -12.94 -13.29
C HIS A 139 -2.50 -11.51 -13.84
N GLU A 140 -3.64 -11.05 -14.36
CA GLU A 140 -3.82 -9.65 -14.75
C GLU A 140 -3.77 -8.67 -13.56
N PHE A 141 -3.98 -9.17 -12.31
CA PHE A 141 -3.98 -8.39 -11.06
C PHE A 141 -2.67 -8.49 -10.28
N VAL A 142 -1.66 -9.20 -10.78
CA VAL A 142 -0.35 -9.32 -10.15
C VAL A 142 0.75 -9.12 -11.17
N ALA A 143 1.83 -8.44 -10.79
CA ALA A 143 2.93 -8.16 -11.70
C ALA A 143 3.77 -9.42 -11.96
N ASP A 144 4.10 -9.67 -13.24
CA ASP A 144 5.07 -10.71 -13.62
C ASP A 144 6.46 -10.37 -13.05
N PRO A 145 7.05 -11.22 -12.20
CA PRO A 145 8.37 -10.98 -11.62
C PRO A 145 9.49 -10.94 -12.68
N ALA A 146 9.29 -11.54 -13.86
CA ALA A 146 10.26 -11.45 -14.96
C ALA A 146 10.33 -10.03 -15.55
N ALA A 147 9.23 -9.29 -15.53
CA ALA A 147 9.18 -7.87 -15.94
C ALA A 147 9.38 -6.90 -14.76
N GLY A 148 9.15 -7.36 -13.54
CA GLY A 148 9.14 -6.57 -12.32
C GLY A 148 7.92 -5.65 -12.20
N SER A 149 7.73 -5.09 -11.01
CA SER A 149 6.67 -4.13 -10.69
C SER A 149 7.22 -2.72 -10.55
N ARG A 150 6.36 -1.69 -10.74
CA ARG A 150 6.73 -0.30 -10.41
C ARG A 150 6.87 -0.12 -8.90
N HIS A 151 6.21 -0.94 -8.08
CA HIS A 151 6.46 -1.04 -6.65
C HIS A 151 7.91 -1.45 -6.34
N ASN A 152 8.50 -2.36 -7.13
CA ASN A 152 9.90 -2.76 -6.93
C ASN A 152 10.88 -1.61 -7.18
N ARG A 153 10.45 -0.58 -7.89
CA ARG A 153 11.24 0.63 -8.19
C ARG A 153 11.02 1.75 -7.18
N GLY A 154 10.10 1.56 -6.22
CA GLY A 154 9.67 2.59 -5.28
C GLY A 154 8.91 3.75 -5.93
N CYS A 155 8.24 3.49 -7.05
CA CYS A 155 7.55 4.49 -7.85
C CYS A 155 6.07 4.18 -8.07
N ALA A 156 5.50 3.22 -7.35
CA ALA A 156 4.08 2.97 -7.29
C ALA A 156 3.58 3.04 -5.85
N VAL A 157 2.34 3.46 -5.68
CA VAL A 157 1.65 3.53 -4.39
C VAL A 157 0.23 3.02 -4.54
N ASP A 158 -0.18 2.17 -3.62
CA ASP A 158 -1.56 1.74 -3.44
C ASP A 158 -2.19 2.51 -2.28
N LEU A 159 -3.32 3.16 -2.53
CA LEU A 159 -3.93 4.03 -1.54
C LEU A 159 -5.43 4.20 -1.73
N SER A 160 -6.06 4.61 -0.63
CA SER A 160 -7.43 5.11 -0.57
C SER A 160 -7.47 6.45 0.19
N LEU A 161 -8.66 6.91 0.49
CA LEU A 161 -8.92 8.10 1.29
C LEU A 161 -9.63 7.70 2.58
N TYR A 162 -9.41 8.48 3.65
CA TYR A 162 -10.23 8.40 4.85
C TYR A 162 -10.81 9.78 5.20
N ASP A 163 -11.94 9.80 5.85
CA ASP A 163 -12.60 11.02 6.35
C ASP A 163 -11.91 11.50 7.62
N LEU A 164 -11.46 12.75 7.65
CA LEU A 164 -10.73 13.34 8.80
C LEU A 164 -11.56 13.45 10.07
N LYS A 165 -12.89 13.60 9.95
CA LYS A 165 -13.77 13.76 11.12
C LYS A 165 -14.04 12.42 11.81
N THR A 166 -14.25 11.37 10.99
CA THR A 166 -14.62 10.04 11.51
C THR A 166 -13.42 9.10 11.64
N GLY A 167 -12.32 9.40 10.93
CA GLY A 167 -11.14 8.56 10.85
C GLY A 167 -11.35 7.28 10.03
N ARG A 168 -12.50 7.09 9.38
CA ARG A 168 -12.87 5.88 8.63
C ARG A 168 -12.46 5.98 7.18
N GLU A 169 -12.02 4.86 6.61
CA GLU A 169 -11.83 4.73 5.16
C GLU A 169 -13.11 5.10 4.40
N LEU A 170 -12.96 5.81 3.28
CA LEU A 170 -14.07 6.10 2.38
C LEU A 170 -14.36 4.87 1.52
N GLU A 171 -15.63 4.51 1.44
CA GLU A 171 -16.06 3.42 0.57
C GLU A 171 -15.83 3.78 -0.91
N MET A 172 -15.16 2.89 -1.62
CA MET A 172 -14.92 2.92 -3.05
C MET A 172 -15.78 1.86 -3.77
N PRO A 173 -15.87 1.86 -5.12
CA PRO A 173 -16.70 0.89 -5.85
C PRO A 173 -16.28 -0.58 -5.66
N GLY A 174 -15.00 -0.85 -5.40
CA GLY A 174 -14.43 -2.16 -5.09
C GLY A 174 -13.48 -2.10 -3.90
N GLY A 175 -13.18 -3.25 -3.30
CA GLY A 175 -12.20 -3.37 -2.22
C GLY A 175 -10.76 -3.33 -2.73
N TYR A 176 -9.81 -3.03 -1.85
CA TYR A 176 -8.37 -3.17 -2.14
C TYR A 176 -8.01 -4.63 -2.43
N ASP A 177 -7.17 -4.88 -3.43
CA ASP A 177 -6.78 -6.21 -3.92
C ASP A 177 -7.95 -7.08 -4.43
N GLU A 178 -9.12 -6.53 -4.67
CA GLU A 178 -10.24 -7.27 -5.22
C GLU A 178 -9.97 -7.61 -6.70
N MET A 179 -9.71 -8.89 -7.01
CA MET A 179 -9.40 -9.37 -8.37
C MET A 179 -10.69 -9.57 -9.18
N SER A 180 -11.39 -8.48 -9.49
CA SER A 180 -12.66 -8.46 -10.22
C SER A 180 -12.82 -7.18 -11.05
N GLU A 181 -13.89 -7.09 -11.86
CA GLU A 181 -14.22 -5.89 -12.63
C GLU A 181 -14.40 -4.63 -11.75
N ARG A 182 -14.72 -4.78 -10.46
CA ARG A 182 -14.89 -3.68 -9.51
C ARG A 182 -13.58 -2.95 -9.21
N SER A 183 -12.44 -3.57 -9.52
CA SER A 183 -11.11 -2.97 -9.37
C SER A 183 -10.79 -1.97 -10.47
N TYR A 184 -11.42 -2.07 -11.63
CA TYR A 184 -11.11 -1.17 -12.75
C TYR A 184 -11.46 0.28 -12.44
N PRO A 185 -10.56 1.25 -12.75
CA PRO A 185 -10.82 2.68 -12.57
C PRO A 185 -12.06 3.19 -13.31
N LYS A 186 -12.53 2.47 -14.33
CA LYS A 186 -13.69 2.81 -15.15
C LYS A 186 -14.95 2.00 -14.80
N TYR A 187 -14.91 1.18 -13.76
CA TYR A 187 -16.08 0.41 -13.36
C TYR A 187 -17.29 1.31 -13.10
N ALA A 188 -18.40 1.05 -13.79
CA ALA A 188 -19.61 1.87 -13.76
C ALA A 188 -20.59 1.52 -12.62
N GLY A 189 -20.38 0.39 -11.95
CA GLY A 189 -21.18 -0.03 -10.80
C GLY A 189 -20.83 0.70 -9.49
N GLY A 190 -21.41 0.23 -8.41
CA GLY A 190 -21.36 0.92 -7.12
C GLY A 190 -22.27 2.15 -7.07
N THR A 191 -22.25 2.89 -5.96
CA THR A 191 -23.03 4.12 -5.81
C THR A 191 -22.40 5.31 -6.53
N ALA A 192 -23.16 6.36 -6.77
CA ALA A 192 -22.65 7.61 -7.35
C ALA A 192 -21.55 8.23 -6.48
N ASP A 193 -21.70 8.17 -5.14
CA ASP A 193 -20.72 8.69 -4.18
C ASP A 193 -19.41 7.89 -4.21
N GLN A 194 -19.48 6.55 -4.27
CA GLN A 194 -18.29 5.70 -4.39
C GLN A 194 -17.50 6.03 -5.64
N ARG A 195 -18.18 6.15 -6.79
CA ARG A 195 -17.53 6.55 -8.05
C ARG A 195 -16.95 7.97 -7.97
N ALA A 196 -17.68 8.93 -7.39
CA ALA A 196 -17.19 10.30 -7.23
C ALA A 196 -15.93 10.38 -6.38
N ARG A 197 -15.81 9.57 -5.31
CA ARG A 197 -14.62 9.48 -4.44
C ARG A 197 -13.43 8.88 -5.18
N ARG A 198 -13.63 7.77 -5.88
CA ARG A 198 -12.60 7.16 -6.74
C ARG A 198 -12.10 8.14 -7.80
N ASP A 199 -13.01 8.83 -8.48
CA ASP A 199 -12.66 9.78 -9.53
C ASP A 199 -11.98 11.04 -8.96
N LEU A 200 -12.33 11.45 -7.73
CA LEU A 200 -11.62 12.50 -7.00
C LEU A 200 -10.18 12.06 -6.71
N LEU A 201 -9.99 10.87 -6.13
CA LEU A 201 -8.67 10.29 -5.86
C LEU A 201 -7.81 10.32 -7.11
N ARG A 202 -8.33 9.76 -8.20
CA ARG A 202 -7.65 9.72 -9.49
C ARG A 202 -7.24 11.12 -9.97
N ARG A 203 -8.16 12.07 -10.03
CA ARG A 203 -7.87 13.44 -10.53
C ARG A 203 -6.77 14.14 -9.74
N GLU A 204 -6.81 14.07 -8.42
CA GLU A 204 -5.81 14.76 -7.59
C GLU A 204 -4.43 14.09 -7.68
N MET A 205 -4.38 12.75 -7.81
CA MET A 205 -3.13 12.02 -8.05
C MET A 205 -2.54 12.33 -9.43
N GLU A 206 -3.38 12.34 -10.48
CA GLU A 206 -2.96 12.66 -11.86
C GLU A 206 -2.39 14.09 -11.98
N LYS A 207 -2.93 15.08 -11.25
CA LYS A 207 -2.35 16.43 -11.15
C LYS A 207 -0.93 16.43 -10.61
N GLN A 208 -0.57 15.46 -9.78
CA GLN A 208 0.77 15.29 -9.22
C GLN A 208 1.64 14.32 -10.03
N ARG A 209 1.24 14.05 -11.29
CA ARG A 209 2.00 13.24 -12.26
C ARG A 209 2.07 11.76 -11.92
N PHE A 210 1.10 11.27 -11.18
CA PHE A 210 0.80 9.85 -11.11
C PHE A 210 -0.13 9.44 -12.25
N THR A 211 -0.14 8.17 -12.56
CA THR A 211 -1.08 7.57 -13.54
C THR A 211 -1.75 6.38 -12.89
N VAL A 212 -3.07 6.33 -12.90
CA VAL A 212 -3.80 5.18 -12.37
C VAL A 212 -3.52 3.93 -13.22
N PHE A 213 -3.34 2.78 -12.57
CA PHE A 213 -3.14 1.52 -13.28
C PHE A 213 -4.44 1.06 -13.96
N PRO A 214 -4.39 0.48 -15.16
CA PRO A 214 -5.59 0.19 -15.94
C PRO A 214 -6.60 -0.76 -15.29
N SER A 215 -6.16 -1.69 -14.45
CA SER A 215 -7.00 -2.71 -13.79
C SER A 215 -7.24 -2.46 -12.30
N GLU A 216 -6.65 -1.39 -11.70
CA GLU A 216 -6.65 -1.17 -10.24
C GLU A 216 -6.88 0.31 -9.91
N TRP A 217 -8.04 0.65 -9.32
CA TRP A 217 -8.40 2.04 -8.99
C TRP A 217 -7.52 2.63 -7.87
N TRP A 218 -6.91 1.81 -7.05
CA TRP A 218 -6.06 2.19 -5.91
C TRP A 218 -4.60 2.39 -6.28
N HIS A 219 -4.13 1.79 -7.39
CA HIS A 219 -2.72 1.74 -7.80
C HIS A 219 -2.35 2.92 -8.70
N PHE A 220 -1.29 3.65 -8.32
CA PHE A 220 -0.81 4.82 -9.02
C PHE A 220 0.69 4.75 -9.28
N ASP A 221 1.07 4.73 -10.57
CA ASP A 221 2.45 4.80 -11.03
C ASP A 221 2.93 6.25 -11.09
N TYR A 222 4.07 6.57 -10.45
CA TYR A 222 4.71 7.85 -10.65
C TYR A 222 5.48 7.87 -11.98
N ARG A 223 5.38 8.99 -12.73
CA ARG A 223 5.88 9.13 -14.11
C ARG A 223 7.33 8.71 -14.32
N ASP A 224 8.23 8.90 -13.34
CA ASP A 224 9.67 8.67 -13.47
C ASP A 224 10.08 7.23 -13.13
N TRP A 225 9.15 6.28 -13.00
CA TRP A 225 9.44 4.92 -12.55
C TRP A 225 10.51 4.19 -13.38
N ARG A 226 10.60 4.50 -14.69
CA ARG A 226 11.63 3.92 -15.58
C ARG A 226 13.05 4.38 -15.27
N SER A 227 13.19 5.46 -14.50
CA SER A 227 14.50 5.98 -14.09
C SER A 227 15.11 5.24 -12.90
N TYR A 228 14.41 4.29 -12.32
CA TYR A 228 14.88 3.52 -11.16
C TYR A 228 14.90 2.03 -11.48
N ALA A 229 15.96 1.35 -11.03
CA ALA A 229 16.07 -0.12 -11.17
C ALA A 229 15.06 -0.86 -10.29
N ILE A 230 14.79 -2.11 -10.64
CA ILE A 230 14.12 -3.08 -9.77
C ILE A 230 15.01 -3.32 -8.55
N GLN A 231 14.43 -3.22 -7.36
CA GLN A 231 15.13 -3.39 -6.09
C GLN A 231 14.57 -4.59 -5.33
N ASN A 232 15.44 -5.23 -4.56
CA ASN A 232 15.09 -6.34 -3.68
C ASN A 232 15.64 -6.13 -2.26
N VAL A 233 15.68 -4.86 -1.82
CA VAL A 233 16.19 -4.46 -0.51
C VAL A 233 15.12 -4.71 0.56
N PRO A 234 15.40 -5.50 1.59
CA PRO A 234 14.49 -5.67 2.72
C PRO A 234 14.20 -4.35 3.45
N PHE A 235 13.03 -4.23 4.07
CA PHE A 235 12.64 -2.99 4.76
C PHE A 235 13.58 -2.62 5.90
N GLU A 236 14.19 -3.59 6.55
CA GLU A 236 15.14 -3.41 7.65
C GLU A 236 16.44 -2.74 7.21
N GLU A 237 16.80 -2.90 5.94
CA GLU A 237 18.01 -2.33 5.37
C GLU A 237 17.80 -0.92 4.81
N ILE A 238 16.53 -0.50 4.64
CA ILE A 238 16.22 0.84 4.11
C ILE A 238 16.57 1.90 5.16
N GLY A 239 17.55 2.74 4.83
CA GLY A 239 18.03 3.82 5.70
C GLY A 239 19.11 3.42 6.70
N ALA A 240 19.44 2.13 6.86
CA ALA A 240 20.49 1.69 7.77
C ALA A 240 21.88 2.21 7.37
N GLY A 241 22.15 2.39 6.07
CA GLY A 241 23.43 2.91 5.58
C GLY A 241 23.66 4.42 5.80
N ARG A 242 22.60 5.19 6.09
CA ARG A 242 22.73 6.65 6.34
C ARG A 242 23.16 7.01 7.76
N ALA A 243 23.13 6.06 8.69
CA ALA A 243 23.54 6.28 10.08
C ALA A 243 25.05 6.10 10.29
N ALA A 244 25.77 5.48 9.35
CA ALA A 244 27.20 5.22 9.46
C ALA A 244 28.11 6.37 8.98
N ASP A 245 27.56 7.37 8.26
CA ASP A 245 28.31 8.50 7.67
C ASP A 245 28.05 9.84 8.39
N ARG A 246 27.59 9.83 9.65
CA ARG A 246 27.43 11.04 10.47
C ARG A 246 28.31 11.03 11.71
#